data_03e95c7ebb8da2c3dca9ae2e813d5814
#
_entry.id   03e95c7ebb8da2c3dca9ae2e813d5814
#
_cell.length_a   1.000
_cell.length_b   1.000
_cell.length_c   1.000
_cell.angle_alpha   90.00
_cell.angle_beta   90.00
_cell.angle_gamma   90.00
#
_symmetry.space_group_name_H-M   'P 1'
#
loop_
_entity.id
_entity.type
_entity.pdbx_description
1 polymer ?
#
loop_
_entity_poly.entity_id
_entity_poly.type
_entity_poly.pdbx_seq_one_letter_code
_entity_poly.pdbx_strand_id
1 'polypeptide(L)'
;MKKLLILLFIAIFCPALRSEPNTPVDSNSLMRDGVAVSSAAVRVAYNSESGKWMCTFGEEVTDTKNKIAPGQNLELLPSSALERVIASMSSSNTGEFRLWATITKYHGSNYVYPLILLPVTESPAVAEPNTPAASAGPDPNTSDFADANDKISIPKEVLERLKPRRTVDLQKLVEGTVSVTNEDVVFTERSGFIHQDYMKNYVFVPDGLGRSVQMVSLRVLPNAALANAIEVQSNEPDRIRFKATGMLTRFDGQYYILLSRATRQYSHGNFAR
;
A
#
# COMPACT_ATOMS: atom_id res chain seq x y z
N MET A 1 61.98 40.40 -32.46
CA MET A 1 60.52 40.22 -32.64
C MET A 1 60.07 39.15 -31.67
N LYS A 2 59.56 39.60 -30.52
CA LYS A 2 59.11 38.68 -29.42
C LYS A 2 57.63 38.39 -29.60
N LYS A 3 57.27 37.13 -29.87
CA LYS A 3 55.89 36.69 -29.94
C LYS A 3 55.40 36.42 -28.53
N LEU A 4 54.46 37.22 -28.02
CA LEU A 4 53.76 37.08 -26.73
C LEU A 4 52.66 36.03 -26.90
N LEU A 5 52.79 34.90 -26.23
CA LEU A 5 51.81 33.82 -26.19
C LEU A 5 50.86 34.09 -25.00
N ILE A 6 49.68 34.57 -25.29
CA ILE A 6 48.62 34.75 -24.28
C ILE A 6 47.91 33.42 -24.09
N LEU A 7 48.14 32.77 -22.96
CA LEU A 7 47.45 31.56 -22.51
C LEU A 7 46.16 31.98 -21.81
N LEU A 8 45.04 31.79 -22.54
CA LEU A 8 43.69 32.03 -21.99
C LEU A 8 43.28 30.87 -21.10
N PHE A 9 43.32 31.07 -19.79
CA PHE A 9 42.78 30.12 -18.79
C PHE A 9 41.28 30.24 -18.78
N ILE A 10 40.56 29.30 -19.44
CA ILE A 10 39.12 29.11 -19.29
C ILE A 10 38.90 28.31 -18.01
N ALA A 11 38.58 28.99 -16.92
CA ALA A 11 38.10 28.36 -15.69
C ALA A 11 36.68 27.80 -15.96
N ILE A 12 36.60 26.50 -16.18
CA ILE A 12 35.32 25.78 -16.22
C ILE A 12 34.76 25.77 -14.81
N PHE A 13 33.83 26.68 -14.56
CA PHE A 13 33.04 26.71 -13.34
C PHE A 13 32.05 25.54 -13.42
N CYS A 14 32.43 24.39 -12.88
CA CYS A 14 31.55 23.25 -12.69
C CYS A 14 30.67 23.58 -11.49
N PRO A 15 29.33 23.79 -11.66
CA PRO A 15 28.46 23.90 -10.49
C PRO A 15 28.47 22.52 -9.82
N ALA A 16 29.10 22.45 -8.64
CA ALA A 16 28.97 21.29 -7.77
C ALA A 16 27.49 21.05 -7.51
N LEU A 17 26.98 20.00 -8.11
CA LEU A 17 25.69 19.40 -7.73
C LEU A 17 25.80 19.12 -6.23
N ARG A 18 25.19 20.03 -5.46
CA ARG A 18 25.01 19.87 -4.03
C ARG A 18 24.05 18.70 -3.86
N SER A 19 24.59 17.48 -3.73
CA SER A 19 23.89 16.35 -3.14
C SER A 19 23.29 16.84 -1.83
N GLU A 20 21.97 16.98 -1.77
CA GLU A 20 21.32 17.16 -0.48
C GLU A 20 21.77 16.01 0.42
N PRO A 21 22.23 16.30 1.65
CA PRO A 21 22.62 15.25 2.56
C PRO A 21 21.38 14.38 2.79
N ASN A 22 21.45 13.11 2.36
CA ASN A 22 20.58 12.07 2.86
C ASN A 22 20.70 12.12 4.38
N THR A 23 19.79 12.82 5.04
CA THR A 23 19.67 12.77 6.49
C THR A 23 19.51 11.31 6.82
N PRO A 24 20.39 10.72 7.65
CA PRO A 24 20.25 9.35 8.07
C PRO A 24 18.87 9.23 8.73
N VAL A 25 18.00 8.43 8.15
CA VAL A 25 16.69 8.13 8.75
C VAL A 25 17.01 7.47 10.08
N ASP A 26 16.68 8.19 11.16
CA ASP A 26 16.88 7.69 12.50
C ASP A 26 16.17 6.35 12.62
N SER A 27 16.89 5.28 12.88
CA SER A 27 16.35 3.91 12.90
C SER A 27 15.22 3.75 13.91
N ASN A 28 15.10 4.70 14.83
CA ASN A 28 14.06 4.78 15.86
C ASN A 28 12.75 5.43 15.34
N SER A 29 12.75 6.02 14.17
CA SER A 29 11.57 6.71 13.59
C SER A 29 10.77 5.85 12.60
N LEU A 30 11.26 4.65 12.28
CA LEU A 30 10.57 3.76 11.33
C LEU A 30 9.34 3.13 11.96
N MET A 31 8.19 3.35 11.32
CA MET A 31 6.94 2.69 11.70
C MET A 31 7.05 1.17 11.56
N ARG A 32 6.32 0.44 12.40
CA ARG A 32 6.23 -1.01 12.28
C ARG A 32 5.46 -1.40 11.03
N ASP A 33 5.80 -2.58 10.50
CA ASP A 33 5.03 -3.19 9.42
C ASP A 33 3.61 -3.50 9.88
N GLY A 34 2.61 -3.20 9.04
CA GLY A 34 1.21 -3.48 9.32
C GLY A 34 0.48 -2.40 10.12
N VAL A 35 1.11 -1.27 10.44
CA VAL A 35 0.42 -0.17 11.15
C VAL A 35 -0.67 0.42 10.26
N ALA A 36 -1.89 0.48 10.80
CA ALA A 36 -3.02 1.08 10.12
C ALA A 36 -3.04 2.60 10.28
N VAL A 37 -3.21 3.31 9.18
CA VAL A 37 -3.46 4.74 9.12
C VAL A 37 -4.94 4.96 8.84
N SER A 38 -5.59 5.79 9.64
CA SER A 38 -7.02 6.08 9.52
C SER A 38 -7.24 7.56 9.27
N SER A 39 -7.77 7.90 8.09
CA SER A 39 -8.20 9.25 7.73
C SER A 39 -7.12 10.34 7.80
N ALA A 40 -5.87 10.00 7.45
CA ALA A 40 -4.80 10.98 7.43
C ALA A 40 -4.93 11.94 6.24
N ALA A 41 -4.69 13.23 6.50
CA ALA A 41 -4.60 14.22 5.43
C ALA A 41 -3.27 14.07 4.70
N VAL A 42 -3.32 13.87 3.39
CA VAL A 42 -2.13 13.64 2.58
C VAL A 42 -2.21 14.37 1.24
N ARG A 43 -1.04 14.76 0.75
CA ARG A 43 -0.87 15.18 -0.65
C ARG A 43 -0.23 14.04 -1.42
N VAL A 44 -0.88 13.61 -2.49
CA VAL A 44 -0.37 12.59 -3.41
C VAL A 44 0.21 13.29 -4.63
N ALA A 45 1.42 12.91 -5.03
CA ALA A 45 2.11 13.46 -6.19
C ALA A 45 2.94 12.40 -6.90
N TYR A 46 3.03 12.51 -8.23
CA TYR A 46 3.93 11.67 -9.02
C TYR A 46 5.31 12.30 -9.08
N ASN A 47 6.32 11.54 -8.68
CA ASN A 47 7.72 11.94 -8.82
C ASN A 47 8.27 11.40 -10.14
N SER A 48 8.48 12.28 -11.12
CA SER A 48 8.96 11.92 -12.46
C SER A 48 10.40 11.40 -12.47
N GLU A 49 11.24 11.81 -11.51
CA GLU A 49 12.64 11.36 -11.43
C GLU A 49 12.74 9.90 -10.99
N SER A 50 11.93 9.52 -10.00
CA SER A 50 11.90 8.13 -9.50
C SER A 50 10.89 7.25 -10.22
N GLY A 51 9.95 7.83 -10.97
CA GLY A 51 8.84 7.11 -11.61
C GLY A 51 7.83 6.54 -10.60
N LYS A 52 7.71 7.16 -9.42
CA LYS A 52 6.93 6.63 -8.31
C LYS A 52 5.89 7.63 -7.81
N TRP A 53 4.81 7.10 -7.29
CA TRP A 53 3.83 7.90 -6.57
C TRP A 53 4.25 8.09 -5.14
N MET A 54 4.21 9.32 -4.67
CA MET A 54 4.62 9.72 -3.34
C MET A 54 3.44 10.29 -2.57
N CYS A 55 3.50 10.11 -1.26
CA CYS A 55 2.50 10.60 -0.32
C CYS A 55 3.20 11.47 0.72
N THR A 56 2.85 12.75 0.79
CA THR A 56 3.32 13.67 1.82
C THR A 56 2.22 13.81 2.88
N PHE A 57 2.54 13.49 4.13
CA PHE A 57 1.60 13.59 5.24
C PHE A 57 1.42 15.05 5.65
N GLY A 58 0.18 15.51 5.79
CA GLY A 58 -0.15 16.84 6.28
C GLY A 58 -0.25 16.92 7.81
N GLU A 59 -0.40 15.77 8.46
CA GLU A 59 -0.55 15.64 9.90
C GLU A 59 0.33 14.53 10.47
N GLU A 60 0.59 14.56 11.79
CA GLU A 60 1.38 13.54 12.45
C GLU A 60 0.58 12.24 12.56
N VAL A 61 1.19 11.14 12.15
CA VAL A 61 0.63 9.78 12.33
C VAL A 61 1.51 9.04 13.31
N THR A 62 0.93 8.61 14.43
CA THR A 62 1.65 7.95 15.53
C THR A 62 1.28 6.49 15.66
N ASP A 63 2.27 5.67 15.95
CA ASP A 63 2.15 4.34 16.53
C ASP A 63 2.75 4.38 17.94
N THR A 64 2.63 3.32 18.72
CA THR A 64 3.06 3.26 20.14
C THR A 64 4.44 3.87 20.44
N LYS A 65 5.40 3.80 19.52
CA LYS A 65 6.78 4.27 19.73
C LYS A 65 7.31 5.15 18.61
N ASN A 66 6.72 5.07 17.44
CA ASN A 66 7.23 5.70 16.23
C ASN A 66 6.18 6.62 15.64
N LYS A 67 6.64 7.60 14.88
CA LYS A 67 5.76 8.58 14.27
C LYS A 67 6.22 8.95 12.85
N ILE A 68 5.24 9.27 12.02
CA ILE A 68 5.44 9.96 10.74
C ILE A 68 5.17 11.44 11.01
N ALA A 69 6.16 12.27 10.80
CA ALA A 69 6.01 13.71 11.01
C ALA A 69 5.23 14.37 9.85
N PRO A 70 4.53 15.48 10.10
CA PRO A 70 3.99 16.30 9.02
C PRO A 70 5.09 16.72 8.04
N GLY A 71 4.79 16.69 6.74
CA GLY A 71 5.76 16.95 5.68
C GLY A 71 6.61 15.74 5.29
N GLN A 72 6.56 14.64 6.02
CA GLN A 72 7.28 13.42 5.63
C GLN A 72 6.69 12.82 4.38
N ASN A 73 7.59 12.46 3.45
CA ASN A 73 7.24 11.92 2.14
C ASN A 73 7.55 10.43 2.08
N LEU A 74 6.55 9.61 1.78
CA LEU A 74 6.67 8.15 1.65
C LEU A 74 6.19 7.68 0.29
N GLU A 75 6.76 6.59 -0.21
CA GLU A 75 6.34 5.95 -1.44
C GLU A 75 4.99 5.26 -1.27
N LEU A 76 4.06 5.55 -2.20
CA LEU A 76 2.80 4.84 -2.33
C LEU A 76 3.00 3.56 -3.13
N LEU A 77 2.60 2.45 -2.55
CA LEU A 77 2.65 1.17 -3.24
C LEU A 77 1.50 1.03 -4.26
N PRO A 78 1.74 0.32 -5.37
CA PRO A 78 0.71 -0.03 -6.33
C PRO A 78 -0.51 -0.68 -5.65
N SER A 79 -1.70 -0.12 -5.92
CA SER A 79 -2.96 -0.68 -5.41
C SER A 79 -4.13 -0.24 -6.28
N SER A 80 -5.25 -0.94 -6.19
CA SER A 80 -6.49 -0.57 -6.87
C SER A 80 -7.02 0.80 -6.41
N ALA A 81 -6.77 1.17 -5.15
CA ALA A 81 -7.15 2.48 -4.62
C ALA A 81 -6.35 3.61 -5.28
N LEU A 82 -5.03 3.41 -5.46
CA LEU A 82 -4.17 4.36 -6.15
C LEU A 82 -4.56 4.48 -7.63
N GLU A 83 -4.83 3.37 -8.32
CA GLU A 83 -5.26 3.38 -9.73
C GLU A 83 -6.53 4.21 -9.93
N ARG A 84 -7.53 4.07 -9.04
CA ARG A 84 -8.76 4.86 -9.07
C ARG A 84 -8.51 6.36 -8.89
N VAL A 85 -7.62 6.71 -7.99
CA VAL A 85 -7.26 8.12 -7.75
C VAL A 85 -6.57 8.72 -8.96
N ILE A 86 -5.60 8.01 -9.54
CA ILE A 86 -4.91 8.46 -10.76
C ILE A 86 -5.90 8.67 -11.91
N ALA A 87 -6.84 7.75 -12.09
CA ALA A 87 -7.88 7.88 -13.10
C ALA A 87 -8.81 9.07 -12.86
N SER A 88 -9.00 9.51 -11.61
CA SER A 88 -9.80 10.67 -11.23
C SER A 88 -9.05 11.99 -11.26
N MET A 89 -7.72 11.95 -11.18
CA MET A 89 -6.86 13.13 -11.29
C MET A 89 -6.87 13.63 -12.73
N SER A 90 -7.54 14.75 -12.96
CA SER A 90 -7.38 15.49 -14.22
C SER A 90 -5.91 15.90 -14.33
N SER A 91 -5.37 16.08 -15.49
CA SER A 91 -4.04 16.57 -15.92
C SER A 91 -2.99 17.07 -14.90
N SER A 92 -3.34 17.31 -13.63
CA SER A 92 -2.41 17.61 -12.55
C SER A 92 -2.02 16.32 -11.84
N ASN A 93 -0.75 15.89 -11.96
CA ASN A 93 -0.23 14.71 -11.27
C ASN A 93 -0.09 14.91 -9.74
N THR A 94 -0.98 15.69 -9.12
CA THR A 94 -0.97 16.01 -7.68
C THR A 94 -2.37 16.30 -7.18
N GLY A 95 -2.66 15.95 -5.93
CA GLY A 95 -3.95 16.20 -5.30
C GLY A 95 -3.92 15.99 -3.79
N GLU A 96 -4.92 16.51 -3.09
CA GLU A 96 -5.09 16.36 -1.64
C GLU A 96 -6.18 15.34 -1.35
N PHE A 97 -5.89 14.43 -0.42
CA PHE A 97 -6.74 13.28 -0.12
C PHE A 97 -6.80 12.98 1.37
N ARG A 98 -7.88 12.33 1.77
CA ARG A 98 -7.96 11.57 3.02
C ARG A 98 -7.57 10.14 2.75
N LEU A 99 -6.58 9.66 3.49
CA LEU A 99 -5.94 8.35 3.29
C LEU A 99 -6.29 7.38 4.41
N TRP A 100 -6.73 6.19 4.04
CA TRP A 100 -6.73 4.98 4.87
C TRP A 100 -5.74 4.01 4.24
N ALA A 101 -4.76 3.60 5.01
CA ALA A 101 -3.65 2.82 4.49
C ALA A 101 -3.07 1.87 5.53
N THR A 102 -2.21 0.99 5.05
CA THR A 102 -1.31 0.21 5.90
C THR A 102 0.13 0.65 5.63
N ILE A 103 0.86 0.99 6.68
CA ILE A 103 2.30 1.25 6.56
C ILE A 103 3.01 -0.08 6.47
N THR A 104 3.91 -0.22 5.51
CA THR A 104 4.78 -1.40 5.39
C THR A 104 6.23 -1.01 5.62
N LYS A 105 7.05 -1.98 6.05
CA LYS A 105 8.47 -1.78 6.31
C LYS A 105 9.28 -2.78 5.52
N TYR A 106 10.27 -2.27 4.78
CA TYR A 106 11.16 -3.11 3.98
C TYR A 106 12.54 -2.47 3.87
N HIS A 107 13.61 -3.22 4.18
CA HIS A 107 15.00 -2.77 4.11
C HIS A 107 15.27 -1.40 4.76
N GLY A 108 14.72 -1.15 5.94
CA GLY A 108 14.93 0.11 6.66
C GLY A 108 14.17 1.31 6.10
N SER A 109 13.19 1.10 5.26
CA SER A 109 12.30 2.13 4.72
C SER A 109 10.83 1.79 5.00
N ASN A 110 10.01 2.84 5.16
CA ASN A 110 8.56 2.69 5.21
C ASN A 110 7.95 3.00 3.85
N TYR A 111 6.86 2.30 3.56
CA TYR A 111 6.03 2.47 2.38
C TYR A 111 4.57 2.56 2.81
N VAL A 112 3.73 3.11 1.96
CA VAL A 112 2.30 3.27 2.22
C VAL A 112 1.51 2.41 1.24
N TYR A 113 0.77 1.43 1.74
CA TYR A 113 -0.19 0.68 0.94
C TYR A 113 -1.58 1.29 1.10
N PRO A 114 -2.07 2.04 0.11
CA PRO A 114 -3.35 2.71 0.22
C PRO A 114 -4.50 1.73 0.04
N LEU A 115 -5.44 1.75 1.00
CA LEU A 115 -6.68 0.99 0.97
C LEU A 115 -7.82 1.85 0.41
N ILE A 116 -7.90 3.10 0.87
CA ILE A 116 -8.89 4.09 0.45
C ILE A 116 -8.20 5.45 0.36
N LEU A 117 -8.46 6.15 -0.73
CA LEU A 117 -8.09 7.54 -0.96
C LEU A 117 -9.33 8.31 -1.38
N LEU A 118 -9.74 9.29 -0.59
CA LEU A 118 -10.88 10.14 -0.89
C LEU A 118 -10.39 11.57 -1.17
N PRO A 119 -10.77 12.19 -2.29
CA PRO A 119 -10.40 13.57 -2.56
C PRO A 119 -10.97 14.49 -1.47
N VAL A 120 -10.15 15.43 -1.02
CA VAL A 120 -10.63 16.51 -0.15
C VAL A 120 -11.34 17.50 -1.05
N THR A 121 -12.67 17.40 -1.11
CA THR A 121 -13.48 18.44 -1.71
C THR A 121 -13.68 19.51 -0.66
N GLU A 122 -13.24 20.73 -0.91
CA GLU A 122 -13.66 21.88 -0.09
C GLU A 122 -15.18 21.95 -0.21
N SER A 123 -15.87 21.44 0.83
CA SER A 123 -17.30 21.68 0.94
C SER A 123 -17.47 23.20 1.07
N PRO A 124 -18.27 23.84 0.19
CA PRO A 124 -18.59 25.23 0.40
C PRO A 124 -19.15 25.34 1.82
N ALA A 125 -18.57 26.23 2.62
CA ALA A 125 -18.96 26.43 4.01
C ALA A 125 -20.49 26.52 4.04
N VAL A 126 -21.11 25.51 4.64
CA VAL A 126 -22.55 25.54 4.92
C VAL A 126 -22.71 26.72 5.85
N ALA A 127 -23.28 27.80 5.31
CA ALA A 127 -23.73 28.94 6.10
C ALA A 127 -24.58 28.33 7.22
N GLU A 128 -24.17 28.57 8.46
CA GLU A 128 -24.91 28.12 9.63
C GLU A 128 -26.37 28.59 9.47
N PRO A 129 -27.35 27.68 9.49
CA PRO A 129 -28.73 28.11 9.53
C PRO A 129 -28.92 28.80 10.89
N ASN A 130 -29.17 30.10 10.88
CA ASN A 130 -29.68 30.84 12.02
C ASN A 130 -30.95 30.16 12.52
N THR A 131 -30.79 29.30 13.51
CA THR A 131 -31.92 28.68 14.22
C THR A 131 -32.35 29.64 15.31
N PRO A 132 -33.58 30.16 15.25
CA PRO A 132 -34.15 30.91 16.39
C PRO A 132 -34.33 29.93 17.55
N ALA A 133 -33.85 30.31 18.70
CA ALA A 133 -34.05 29.62 19.96
C ALA A 133 -35.55 29.42 20.24
N ALA A 134 -36.00 28.16 20.29
CA ALA A 134 -37.24 27.79 20.91
C ALA A 134 -36.93 26.91 22.12
N SER A 135 -37.20 27.50 23.27
CA SER A 135 -37.17 26.91 24.57
C SER A 135 -38.26 25.83 24.73
N ALA A 136 -37.88 24.62 25.05
CA ALA A 136 -38.78 23.66 25.75
C ALA A 136 -37.91 22.84 26.70
N GLY A 137 -38.25 22.88 28.01
CA GLY A 137 -37.54 22.29 29.10
C GLY A 137 -37.54 20.76 29.11
N PRO A 138 -36.63 20.17 29.85
CA PRO A 138 -36.52 18.71 29.96
C PRO A 138 -37.50 18.18 31.00
N ASP A 139 -38.30 17.20 30.63
CA ASP A 139 -39.02 16.34 31.54
C ASP A 139 -38.06 15.25 32.07
N PRO A 140 -37.80 15.19 33.38
CA PRO A 140 -36.96 14.16 33.95
C PRO A 140 -37.81 12.99 34.45
N ASN A 141 -38.17 12.05 33.61
CA ASN A 141 -38.49 10.67 34.07
C ASN A 141 -38.96 9.80 32.90
N THR A 142 -38.03 9.09 32.30
CA THR A 142 -38.29 7.75 31.78
C THR A 142 -36.94 7.05 31.63
N SER A 143 -36.56 6.34 32.67
CA SER A 143 -35.59 5.27 32.57
C SER A 143 -36.31 4.06 31.99
N ASP A 144 -36.27 3.92 30.69
CA ASP A 144 -36.66 2.67 30.01
C ASP A 144 -35.40 1.95 29.55
N PHE A 145 -34.76 1.29 30.52
CA PHE A 145 -33.91 0.14 30.21
C PHE A 145 -34.82 -1.09 30.16
N ALA A 146 -35.51 -1.26 29.08
CA ALA A 146 -36.24 -2.48 28.79
C ALA A 146 -36.18 -2.69 27.26
N ASP A 147 -35.28 -3.54 26.82
CA ASP A 147 -35.58 -4.75 26.08
C ASP A 147 -34.32 -5.34 25.46
N ALA A 148 -33.87 -6.44 26.03
CA ALA A 148 -32.80 -7.29 25.52
C ALA A 148 -33.16 -7.97 24.17
N ASN A 149 -34.07 -7.38 23.41
CA ASN A 149 -34.53 -7.93 22.12
C ASN A 149 -34.53 -6.91 20.98
N ASP A 150 -33.92 -5.74 21.16
CA ASP A 150 -33.67 -4.85 20.05
C ASP A 150 -32.62 -5.49 19.13
N LYS A 151 -33.12 -6.21 18.14
CA LYS A 151 -32.34 -6.62 16.98
C LYS A 151 -31.85 -5.33 16.33
N ILE A 152 -30.59 -4.97 16.59
CA ILE A 152 -29.90 -3.89 15.88
C ILE A 152 -30.08 -4.20 14.39
N SER A 153 -30.99 -3.50 13.75
CA SER A 153 -31.22 -3.63 12.32
C SER A 153 -30.02 -3.07 11.59
N ILE A 154 -29.06 -3.94 11.30
CA ILE A 154 -27.88 -3.56 10.50
C ILE A 154 -28.41 -3.16 9.10
N PRO A 155 -28.20 -1.90 8.66
CA PRO A 155 -28.62 -1.47 7.33
C PRO A 155 -28.09 -2.43 6.26
N LYS A 156 -28.92 -2.75 5.26
CA LYS A 156 -28.54 -3.68 4.18
C LYS A 156 -27.24 -3.27 3.48
N GLU A 157 -26.96 -1.98 3.40
CA GLU A 157 -25.71 -1.43 2.85
C GLU A 157 -24.47 -1.81 3.65
N VAL A 158 -24.60 -1.89 4.99
CA VAL A 158 -23.51 -2.35 5.87
C VAL A 158 -23.33 -3.86 5.73
N LEU A 159 -24.42 -4.61 5.65
CA LEU A 159 -24.40 -6.06 5.39
C LEU A 159 -23.76 -6.39 4.02
N GLU A 160 -23.99 -5.57 3.00
CA GLU A 160 -23.38 -5.74 1.69
C GLU A 160 -21.88 -5.46 1.71
N ARG A 161 -21.43 -4.50 2.53
CA ARG A 161 -20.00 -4.21 2.76
C ARG A 161 -19.30 -5.25 3.65
N LEU A 162 -20.07 -5.97 4.47
CA LEU A 162 -19.59 -7.07 5.32
C LEU A 162 -19.56 -8.42 4.59
N LYS A 163 -19.91 -8.48 3.30
CA LYS A 163 -19.74 -9.70 2.51
C LYS A 163 -18.33 -10.24 2.67
N PRO A 164 -18.15 -11.54 2.94
CA PRO A 164 -16.84 -12.12 3.12
C PRO A 164 -15.99 -11.80 1.90
N ARG A 165 -14.78 -11.30 2.12
CA ARG A 165 -13.83 -10.97 1.06
C ARG A 165 -13.68 -12.19 0.16
N ARG A 166 -14.01 -12.03 -1.12
CA ARG A 166 -13.99 -13.13 -2.09
C ARG A 166 -12.58 -13.69 -2.18
N THR A 167 -12.44 -14.99 -1.96
CA THR A 167 -11.19 -15.70 -2.22
C THR A 167 -11.02 -15.81 -3.73
N VAL A 168 -9.83 -15.42 -4.24
CA VAL A 168 -9.56 -15.47 -5.69
C VAL A 168 -9.40 -16.90 -6.14
N ASP A 169 -10.14 -17.28 -7.16
CA ASP A 169 -9.86 -18.45 -7.97
C ASP A 169 -8.81 -18.07 -9.03
N LEU A 170 -7.59 -18.58 -8.85
CA LEU A 170 -6.47 -18.29 -9.77
C LEU A 170 -6.75 -18.72 -11.21
N GLN A 171 -7.57 -19.78 -11.42
CA GLN A 171 -7.92 -20.21 -12.77
C GLN A 171 -8.75 -19.16 -13.50
N LYS A 172 -9.73 -18.57 -12.82
CA LYS A 172 -10.55 -17.50 -13.37
C LYS A 172 -9.75 -16.21 -13.64
N LEU A 173 -8.68 -15.99 -12.86
CA LEU A 173 -7.79 -14.85 -13.05
C LEU A 173 -6.99 -15.00 -14.35
N VAL A 174 -6.54 -16.22 -14.68
CA VAL A 174 -5.81 -16.55 -15.91
C VAL A 174 -6.71 -16.46 -17.14
N GLU A 175 -7.96 -16.92 -17.02
CA GLU A 175 -8.94 -16.91 -18.11
C GLU A 175 -9.47 -15.51 -18.44
N GLY A 176 -9.07 -14.48 -17.69
CA GLY A 176 -9.58 -13.11 -17.87
C GLY A 176 -11.08 -12.96 -17.55
N THR A 177 -11.73 -14.03 -17.09
CA THR A 177 -13.15 -14.10 -16.77
C THR A 177 -13.49 -13.49 -15.41
N VAL A 178 -12.53 -13.38 -14.50
CA VAL A 178 -12.66 -12.52 -13.34
C VAL A 178 -12.11 -11.16 -13.75
N SER A 179 -12.98 -10.27 -14.16
CA SER A 179 -12.76 -8.88 -13.90
C SER A 179 -12.48 -8.77 -12.41
N VAL A 180 -11.20 -8.65 -12.01
CA VAL A 180 -10.86 -8.13 -10.70
C VAL A 180 -11.41 -6.72 -10.75
N THR A 181 -12.68 -6.63 -10.43
CA THR A 181 -13.35 -5.37 -10.20
C THR A 181 -12.43 -4.60 -9.27
N ASN A 182 -12.25 -3.34 -9.51
CA ASN A 182 -11.42 -2.32 -8.84
C ASN A 182 -11.25 -2.47 -7.30
N GLU A 183 -11.21 -3.67 -6.77
CA GLU A 183 -11.15 -4.01 -5.35
C GLU A 183 -10.03 -5.01 -5.10
N ASP A 184 -9.32 -4.77 -4.01
CA ASP A 184 -8.29 -5.70 -3.53
C ASP A 184 -8.94 -6.99 -3.01
N VAL A 185 -8.33 -8.13 -3.29
CA VAL A 185 -8.88 -9.44 -2.99
C VAL A 185 -7.94 -10.25 -2.10
N VAL A 186 -8.51 -10.99 -1.15
CA VAL A 186 -7.70 -11.84 -0.26
C VAL A 186 -7.18 -13.06 -1.01
N PHE A 187 -5.87 -13.23 -0.96
CA PHE A 187 -5.13 -14.38 -1.48
C PHE A 187 -4.73 -15.27 -0.30
N THR A 188 -5.28 -16.47 -0.22
CA THR A 188 -5.14 -17.30 0.98
C THR A 188 -4.41 -18.59 0.68
N GLU A 189 -3.37 -18.87 1.47
CA GLU A 189 -2.69 -20.15 1.62
C GLU A 189 -2.31 -20.87 0.32
N ARG A 190 -1.82 -20.14 -0.67
CA ARG A 190 -1.37 -20.71 -1.93
C ARG A 190 0.11 -21.05 -1.86
N SER A 191 0.45 -22.29 -2.28
CA SER A 191 1.81 -22.71 -2.43
C SER A 191 2.42 -22.16 -3.71
N GLY A 192 3.72 -21.85 -3.66
CA GLY A 192 4.43 -21.31 -4.80
C GLY A 192 5.88 -20.95 -4.45
N PHE A 193 6.55 -20.30 -5.38
CA PHE A 193 7.94 -19.87 -5.24
C PHE A 193 8.06 -18.36 -5.30
N ILE A 194 8.96 -17.82 -4.47
CA ILE A 194 9.36 -16.41 -4.54
C ILE A 194 10.74 -16.37 -5.20
N HIS A 195 10.90 -15.55 -6.23
CA HIS A 195 12.20 -15.32 -6.88
C HIS A 195 12.29 -13.91 -7.44
N GLN A 196 13.48 -13.50 -7.82
CA GLN A 196 13.66 -12.24 -8.55
C GLN A 196 13.46 -12.45 -10.06
N ASP A 197 12.75 -11.52 -10.70
CA ASP A 197 12.70 -11.40 -12.15
C ASP A 197 13.97 -10.72 -12.71
N TYR A 198 14.05 -10.61 -14.02
CA TYR A 198 15.18 -9.97 -14.70
C TYR A 198 15.32 -8.46 -14.39
N MET A 199 14.25 -7.83 -13.91
CA MET A 199 14.23 -6.42 -13.44
C MET A 199 14.56 -6.29 -11.96
N LYS A 200 14.96 -7.37 -11.29
CA LYS A 200 15.21 -7.46 -9.85
C LYS A 200 13.99 -7.24 -8.95
N ASN A 201 12.76 -7.30 -9.50
CA ASN A 201 11.56 -7.31 -8.69
C ASN A 201 11.33 -8.72 -8.13
N TYR A 202 10.82 -8.80 -6.92
CA TYR A 202 10.38 -10.08 -6.38
C TYR A 202 9.02 -10.45 -6.94
N VAL A 203 8.89 -11.69 -7.38
CA VAL A 203 7.66 -12.24 -7.93
C VAL A 203 7.31 -13.53 -7.20
N PHE A 204 6.04 -13.70 -6.90
CA PHE A 204 5.47 -14.95 -6.41
C PHE A 204 4.82 -15.68 -7.57
N VAL A 205 5.25 -16.90 -7.81
CA VAL A 205 4.69 -17.80 -8.81
C VAL A 205 3.98 -18.92 -8.10
N PRO A 206 2.63 -18.90 -8.06
CA PRO A 206 1.86 -19.98 -7.43
C PRO A 206 2.03 -21.28 -8.21
N ASP A 207 1.97 -22.39 -7.49
CA ASP A 207 1.98 -23.72 -8.11
C ASP A 207 0.78 -23.87 -9.02
N GLY A 208 1.00 -24.28 -10.25
CA GLY A 208 -0.04 -24.60 -11.21
C GLY A 208 -0.79 -25.88 -10.82
N LEU A 209 -2.11 -25.78 -10.76
CA LEU A 209 -2.97 -26.95 -10.58
C LEU A 209 -3.47 -27.39 -11.97
N GLY A 210 -2.78 -28.37 -12.60
CA GLY A 210 -3.21 -28.96 -13.88
C GLY A 210 -2.25 -28.77 -15.05
N ARG A 211 -2.52 -29.46 -16.16
CA ARG A 211 -1.65 -29.51 -17.35
C ARG A 211 -1.68 -28.24 -18.21
N SER A 212 -2.64 -27.34 -17.99
CA SER A 212 -2.90 -26.19 -18.86
C SER A 212 -2.91 -24.84 -18.12
N VAL A 213 -2.38 -24.78 -16.89
CA VAL A 213 -2.38 -23.54 -16.12
C VAL A 213 -1.22 -22.67 -16.60
N GLN A 214 -1.56 -21.53 -17.20
CA GLN A 214 -0.59 -20.47 -17.46
C GLN A 214 -0.02 -20.02 -16.11
N MET A 215 1.30 -19.91 -16.03
CA MET A 215 1.98 -19.43 -14.82
C MET A 215 1.65 -17.94 -14.62
N VAL A 216 0.84 -17.66 -13.62
CA VAL A 216 0.60 -16.29 -13.18
C VAL A 216 1.76 -15.84 -12.33
N SER A 217 2.38 -14.75 -12.70
CA SER A 217 3.45 -14.13 -11.92
C SER A 217 2.89 -12.90 -11.20
N LEU A 218 2.93 -12.90 -9.88
CA LEU A 218 2.44 -11.81 -9.03
C LEU A 218 3.64 -11.02 -8.50
N ARG A 219 3.73 -9.72 -8.81
CA ARG A 219 4.78 -8.87 -8.25
C ARG A 219 4.55 -8.70 -6.75
N VAL A 220 5.58 -8.99 -5.95
CA VAL A 220 5.49 -8.89 -4.49
C VAL A 220 5.84 -7.48 -4.07
N LEU A 221 4.94 -6.87 -3.31
CA LEU A 221 5.14 -5.53 -2.77
C LEU A 221 6.08 -5.56 -1.55
N PRO A 222 6.89 -4.50 -1.36
CA PRO A 222 7.85 -4.42 -0.27
C PRO A 222 7.16 -4.37 1.10
N ASN A 223 7.48 -5.35 1.95
CA ASN A 223 7.02 -5.43 3.34
C ASN A 223 7.88 -6.39 4.16
N ALA A 224 7.64 -6.49 5.45
CA ALA A 224 8.39 -7.36 6.34
C ALA A 224 8.22 -8.86 6.01
N ALA A 225 7.04 -9.28 5.56
CA ALA A 225 6.81 -10.68 5.20
C ALA A 225 7.67 -11.11 3.98
N LEU A 226 7.85 -10.22 3.01
CA LEU A 226 8.78 -10.43 1.90
C LEU A 226 10.23 -10.48 2.39
N ALA A 227 10.65 -9.53 3.24
CA ALA A 227 12.01 -9.52 3.79
C ALA A 227 12.34 -10.85 4.50
N ASN A 228 11.44 -11.34 5.34
CA ASN A 228 11.60 -12.62 6.02
C ASN A 228 11.65 -13.81 5.04
N ALA A 229 10.82 -13.79 4.00
CA ALA A 229 10.83 -14.87 3.01
C ALA A 229 12.16 -14.92 2.22
N ILE A 230 12.71 -13.75 1.88
CA ILE A 230 14.00 -13.63 1.22
C ILE A 230 15.13 -14.13 2.13
N GLU A 231 15.11 -13.75 3.41
CA GLU A 231 16.08 -14.22 4.39
C GLU A 231 16.05 -15.75 4.53
N VAL A 232 14.85 -16.33 4.64
CA VAL A 232 14.69 -17.80 4.68
C VAL A 232 15.22 -18.46 3.40
N GLN A 233 14.92 -17.87 2.22
CA GLN A 233 15.42 -18.40 0.94
C GLN A 233 16.94 -18.28 0.82
N SER A 234 17.56 -17.20 1.32
CA SER A 234 19.00 -16.96 1.21
C SER A 234 19.84 -17.94 2.05
N ASN A 235 19.26 -18.49 3.10
CA ASN A 235 19.90 -19.47 3.97
C ASN A 235 19.85 -20.89 3.41
N GLU A 236 19.18 -21.11 2.28
CA GLU A 236 19.02 -22.43 1.67
C GLU A 236 19.54 -22.42 0.23
N PRO A 237 20.33 -23.45 -0.16
CA PRO A 237 20.85 -23.56 -1.52
C PRO A 237 19.75 -23.90 -2.54
N ASP A 238 18.71 -24.60 -2.10
CA ASP A 238 17.60 -25.02 -2.95
C ASP A 238 16.46 -24.01 -2.94
N ARG A 239 15.66 -24.02 -4.00
CA ARG A 239 14.45 -23.20 -4.06
C ARG A 239 13.43 -23.67 -3.04
N ILE A 240 13.05 -22.77 -2.15
CA ILE A 240 12.04 -23.03 -1.13
C ILE A 240 10.64 -22.79 -1.70
N ARG A 241 9.74 -23.72 -1.41
CA ARG A 241 8.32 -23.54 -1.62
C ARG A 241 7.72 -22.83 -0.42
N PHE A 242 7.00 -21.74 -0.67
CA PHE A 242 6.31 -20.97 0.34
C PHE A 242 4.80 -21.18 0.24
N LYS A 243 4.14 -21.18 1.38
CA LYS A 243 2.70 -21.04 1.52
C LYS A 243 2.42 -19.57 1.82
N ALA A 244 1.88 -18.86 0.84
CA ALA A 244 1.66 -17.42 0.87
C ALA A 244 0.21 -17.06 1.14
N THR A 245 0.02 -16.02 1.96
CA THR A 245 -1.25 -15.35 2.21
C THR A 245 -1.02 -13.86 2.12
N GLY A 246 -1.95 -13.13 1.53
CA GLY A 246 -1.81 -11.70 1.37
C GLY A 246 -3.01 -11.05 0.71
N MET A 247 -2.81 -9.86 0.22
CA MET A 247 -3.79 -9.09 -0.53
C MET A 247 -3.32 -8.98 -1.97
N LEU A 248 -4.13 -9.45 -2.89
CA LEU A 248 -3.93 -9.33 -4.33
C LEU A 248 -4.58 -8.04 -4.80
N THR A 249 -3.83 -7.24 -5.50
CA THR A 249 -4.28 -5.98 -6.08
C THR A 249 -3.89 -5.89 -7.56
N ARG A 250 -4.54 -5.01 -8.28
CA ARG A 250 -4.22 -4.68 -9.66
C ARG A 250 -3.84 -3.21 -9.76
N PHE A 251 -2.82 -2.93 -10.54
CA PHE A 251 -2.39 -1.57 -10.85
C PHE A 251 -1.74 -1.56 -12.23
N ASP A 252 -2.18 -0.66 -13.09
CA ASP A 252 -1.68 -0.51 -14.47
C ASP A 252 -1.62 -1.85 -15.24
N GLY A 253 -2.71 -2.61 -15.15
CA GLY A 253 -2.83 -3.92 -15.81
C GLY A 253 -1.99 -5.04 -15.22
N GLN A 254 -1.13 -4.77 -14.23
CA GLN A 254 -0.28 -5.74 -13.56
C GLN A 254 -0.89 -6.22 -12.24
N TYR A 255 -0.62 -7.47 -11.87
CA TYR A 255 -1.03 -8.01 -10.59
C TYR A 255 0.10 -7.92 -9.56
N TYR A 256 -0.26 -7.44 -8.37
CA TYR A 256 0.63 -7.30 -7.23
C TYR A 256 0.07 -8.06 -6.04
N ILE A 257 0.95 -8.53 -5.18
CA ILE A 257 0.57 -9.15 -3.91
C ILE A 257 1.31 -8.46 -2.76
N LEU A 258 0.54 -7.97 -1.78
CA LEU A 258 1.07 -7.57 -0.49
C LEU A 258 0.98 -8.80 0.43
N LEU A 259 2.11 -9.40 0.75
CA LEU A 259 2.18 -10.57 1.60
C LEU A 259 1.82 -10.19 3.04
N SER A 260 0.85 -10.87 3.64
CA SER A 260 0.65 -10.82 5.09
C SER A 260 1.43 -11.93 5.78
N ARG A 261 1.67 -13.04 5.07
CA ARG A 261 2.41 -14.19 5.58
C ARG A 261 3.01 -14.99 4.42
N ALA A 262 4.26 -15.44 4.60
CA ALA A 262 4.89 -16.42 3.74
C ALA A 262 5.61 -17.43 4.64
N THR A 263 5.14 -18.67 4.67
CA THR A 263 5.72 -19.74 5.49
C THR A 263 6.33 -20.80 4.59
N ARG A 264 7.53 -21.28 4.97
CA ARG A 264 8.17 -22.39 4.29
C ARG A 264 7.27 -23.61 4.32
N GLN A 265 7.04 -24.20 3.17
CA GLN A 265 6.35 -25.47 3.05
C GLN A 265 7.37 -26.59 2.99
N TYR A 266 7.33 -27.46 3.98
CA TYR A 266 8.14 -28.67 3.97
C TYR A 266 7.40 -29.73 3.15
N SER A 267 8.04 -30.27 2.12
CA SER A 267 7.59 -31.52 1.54
C SER A 267 8.00 -32.63 2.52
N HIS A 268 7.06 -33.14 3.27
CA HIS A 268 7.27 -34.42 3.95
C HIS A 268 7.30 -35.47 2.86
N GLY A 269 8.48 -35.67 2.31
CA GLY A 269 8.71 -36.79 1.42
C GLY A 269 8.54 -38.06 2.24
N ASN A 270 7.39 -38.68 2.16
CA ASN A 270 7.27 -40.12 2.42
C ASN A 270 8.02 -40.84 1.30
N PHE A 271 9.32 -40.70 1.29
CA PHE A 271 10.18 -41.59 0.51
C PHE A 271 10.37 -42.82 1.35
N ALA A 272 9.45 -43.78 1.22
CA ALA A 272 9.78 -45.14 1.47
C ALA A 272 11.01 -45.46 0.60
N ARG A 273 12.14 -45.69 1.22
CA ARG A 273 13.31 -46.29 0.59
C ARG A 273 13.07 -47.76 0.44
#